data_1a6ed1345ba0361fb63f41e51dfc4d83
#
_entry.id   1a6ed1345ba0361fb63f41e51dfc4d83
#
_cell.length_a   1.000
_cell.length_b   1.000
_cell.length_c   1.000
_cell.angle_alpha   90.00
_cell.angle_beta   90.00
_cell.angle_gamma   90.00
#
_symmetry.space_group_name_H-M   'P 1'
#
loop_
_entity.id
_entity.type
_entity.pdbx_description
1 polymer ?
#
loop_
_entity_poly.entity_id
_entity_poly.type
_entity_poly.pdbx_seq_one_letter_code
_entity_poly.pdbx_strand_id
1 'polypeptide(L)'
;MAIATIIGQQPTTENYVASGVIASGASLSDTFEPGGRTFIKIQVPEITSATLSFQVQSYYDGDFQNLYDDAGNEVTVGSAFTAARTFLAPWLATYYAFKIRSGTAASPANQGADRTFIVSATRGSRIS
;
A
#
# COMPACT_ATOMS: atom_id res chain seq x y z
N MET A 1 1.51 -2.50 -16.33
CA MET A 1 1.25 -2.27 -14.90
C MET A 1 2.08 -1.08 -14.41
N ALA A 2 1.44 -0.17 -13.72
CA ALA A 2 2.15 0.98 -13.18
C ALA A 2 2.82 0.62 -11.87
N ILE A 3 4.06 1.02 -11.74
CA ILE A 3 4.86 0.76 -10.54
C ILE A 3 5.08 2.10 -9.84
N ALA A 4 4.97 2.10 -8.53
CA ALA A 4 5.20 3.29 -7.73
C ALA A 4 6.62 3.82 -7.96
N THR A 5 6.74 5.13 -7.97
CA THR A 5 7.99 5.82 -8.29
C THR A 5 8.86 5.93 -7.05
N ILE A 6 10.11 5.50 -7.16
CA ILE A 6 11.08 5.68 -6.08
C ILE A 6 11.36 7.17 -5.94
N ILE A 7 11.30 7.68 -4.70
CA ILE A 7 11.53 9.08 -4.39
C ILE A 7 12.54 9.19 -3.27
N GLY A 8 13.06 10.41 -3.10
CA GLY A 8 14.03 10.69 -2.04
C GLY A 8 15.34 10.00 -2.31
N GLN A 9 15.85 9.29 -1.33
CA GLN A 9 17.11 8.57 -1.45
C GLN A 9 16.97 7.40 -2.41
N GLN A 10 18.07 7.03 -3.02
CA GLN A 10 18.14 5.80 -3.78
C GLN A 10 17.79 4.62 -2.87
N PRO A 11 17.02 3.65 -3.39
CA PRO A 11 16.73 2.48 -2.58
C PRO A 11 18.01 1.67 -2.32
N THR A 12 18.10 1.18 -1.11
CA THR A 12 19.21 0.32 -0.71
C THR A 12 18.60 -1.00 -0.26
N THR A 13 19.44 -1.93 0.21
CA THR A 13 18.91 -3.16 0.78
C THR A 13 18.07 -2.88 2.01
N GLU A 14 18.20 -1.70 2.63
CA GLU A 14 17.53 -1.38 3.87
C GLU A 14 16.35 -0.44 3.69
N ASN A 15 16.39 0.43 2.70
CA ASN A 15 15.39 1.47 2.54
C ASN A 15 14.66 1.37 1.22
N TYR A 16 13.38 1.62 1.28
CA TYR A 16 12.50 1.73 0.11
C TYR A 16 11.57 2.91 0.39
N VAL A 17 11.56 3.89 -0.47
CA VAL A 17 10.62 5.00 -0.39
C VAL A 17 10.06 5.24 -1.78
N ALA A 18 8.75 5.16 -1.91
CA ALA A 18 8.12 5.29 -3.22
C ALA A 18 6.80 6.02 -3.09
N SER A 19 6.44 6.76 -4.14
CA SER A 19 5.12 7.36 -4.25
C SER A 19 4.30 6.62 -5.30
N GLY A 20 3.05 6.40 -5.00
CA GLY A 20 2.12 5.78 -5.92
C GLY A 20 0.77 6.47 -5.82
N VAL A 21 0.02 6.46 -6.89
CA VAL A 21 -1.18 7.29 -7.02
C VAL A 21 -2.41 6.42 -7.28
N ILE A 22 -3.50 6.73 -6.57
CA ILE A 22 -4.83 6.35 -7.03
C ILE A 22 -5.29 7.50 -7.92
N ALA A 23 -5.38 7.24 -9.20
CA ALA A 23 -5.73 8.29 -10.16
C ALA A 23 -7.17 8.73 -9.99
N SER A 24 -7.45 9.97 -10.40
CA SER A 24 -8.82 10.47 -10.47
C SER A 24 -9.68 9.52 -11.29
N GLY A 25 -10.80 9.13 -10.75
CA GLY A 25 -11.71 8.19 -11.40
C GLY A 25 -11.39 6.72 -11.15
N ALA A 26 -10.34 6.43 -10.39
CA ALA A 26 -9.93 5.08 -10.08
C ALA A 26 -10.03 4.80 -8.59
N SER A 27 -9.86 3.54 -8.21
CA SER A 27 -9.88 3.12 -6.81
C SER A 27 -8.62 2.36 -6.41
N LEU A 28 -7.74 2.02 -7.34
CA LEU A 28 -6.59 1.17 -7.08
C LEU A 28 -5.31 1.93 -7.43
N SER A 29 -4.32 1.86 -6.55
CA SER A 29 -3.07 2.59 -6.73
C SER A 29 -2.11 1.87 -7.66
N ASP A 30 -1.00 2.55 -7.95
CA ASP A 30 0.18 1.93 -8.53
C ASP A 30 0.69 0.81 -7.61
N THR A 31 1.54 -0.02 -8.16
CA THR A 31 2.11 -1.16 -7.43
C THR A 31 3.32 -0.73 -6.62
N PHE A 32 3.33 -1.03 -5.32
CA PHE A 32 4.48 -0.85 -4.45
C PHE A 32 5.22 -2.17 -4.30
N GLU A 33 6.54 -2.13 -4.41
CA GLU A 33 7.38 -3.33 -4.37
C GLU A 33 8.44 -3.21 -3.28
N PRO A 34 8.06 -3.30 -2.01
CA PRO A 34 9.04 -3.17 -0.92
C PRO A 34 10.01 -4.34 -0.80
N GLY A 35 9.72 -5.46 -1.46
CA GLY A 35 10.72 -6.51 -1.63
C GLY A 35 11.23 -7.15 -0.35
N GLY A 36 10.33 -7.57 0.53
CA GLY A 36 10.71 -8.29 1.73
C GLY A 36 11.19 -7.44 2.89
N ARG A 37 11.10 -6.13 2.78
CA ARG A 37 11.41 -5.25 3.90
C ARG A 37 10.28 -5.35 4.92
N THR A 38 10.62 -5.23 6.21
CA THR A 38 9.70 -5.60 7.28
C THR A 38 8.96 -4.44 7.92
N PHE A 39 9.58 -3.28 8.03
CA PHE A 39 8.93 -2.13 8.66
C PHE A 39 8.34 -1.26 7.58
N ILE A 40 7.04 -1.44 7.31
CA ILE A 40 6.34 -0.75 6.24
C ILE A 40 5.45 0.31 6.85
N LYS A 41 5.61 1.54 6.39
CA LYS A 41 4.76 2.67 6.77
C LYS A 41 4.07 3.20 5.52
N ILE A 42 2.82 3.57 5.67
CA ILE A 42 2.05 4.14 4.58
C ILE A 42 1.59 5.53 5.00
N GLN A 43 1.98 6.53 4.24
CA GLN A 43 1.51 7.89 4.40
C GLN A 43 0.33 8.09 3.47
N VAL A 44 -0.83 8.34 4.05
CA VAL A 44 -2.10 8.40 3.33
C VAL A 44 -2.50 9.86 3.19
N PRO A 45 -2.84 10.31 1.97
CA PRO A 45 -3.41 11.65 1.81
C PRO A 45 -4.87 11.64 2.25
N GLU A 46 -5.49 12.82 2.25
CA GLU A 46 -6.93 12.89 2.36
C GLU A 46 -7.57 12.12 1.21
N ILE A 47 -8.56 11.28 1.50
CA ILE A 47 -9.29 10.56 0.46
C ILE A 47 -10.78 10.70 0.71
N THR A 48 -11.56 10.52 -0.35
CA THR A 48 -13.01 10.62 -0.25
C THR A 48 -13.54 9.42 0.54
N SER A 49 -14.23 9.72 1.60
CA SER A 49 -14.93 8.82 2.53
C SER A 49 -14.83 7.34 2.21
N ALA A 50 -13.72 6.73 2.54
CA ALA A 50 -13.52 5.32 2.25
C ALA A 50 -12.53 4.72 3.22
N THR A 51 -12.70 3.45 3.49
CA THR A 51 -11.67 2.65 4.12
C THR A 51 -10.61 2.31 3.08
N LEU A 52 -9.47 1.84 3.51
CA LEU A 52 -8.45 1.31 2.60
C LEU A 52 -8.44 -0.20 2.69
N SER A 53 -8.21 -0.83 1.56
CA SER A 53 -7.98 -2.26 1.47
C SER A 53 -6.82 -2.51 0.52
N PHE A 54 -6.47 -3.77 0.29
CA PHE A 54 -5.21 -4.06 -0.38
C PHE A 54 -5.34 -5.23 -1.32
N GLN A 55 -4.57 -5.17 -2.40
CA GLN A 55 -4.28 -6.34 -3.22
C GLN A 55 -2.80 -6.67 -3.03
N VAL A 56 -2.49 -7.94 -2.91
CA VAL A 56 -1.13 -8.39 -2.61
C VAL A 56 -0.66 -9.40 -3.65
N GLN A 57 0.64 -9.37 -3.91
CA GLN A 57 1.31 -10.30 -4.80
C GLN A 57 2.30 -11.07 -3.94
N SER A 58 2.14 -12.39 -3.87
CA SER A 58 2.91 -13.20 -2.93
C SER A 58 4.33 -13.45 -3.39
N TYR A 59 4.57 -13.40 -4.70
CA TYR A 59 5.90 -13.64 -5.26
C TYR A 59 6.03 -12.88 -6.57
N TYR A 60 7.26 -12.72 -7.03
CA TYR A 60 7.54 -12.00 -8.27
C TYR A 60 6.75 -12.63 -9.43
N ASP A 61 6.09 -11.77 -10.19
CA ASP A 61 5.30 -12.16 -11.37
C ASP A 61 4.09 -13.03 -11.03
N GLY A 62 3.71 -13.09 -9.76
CA GLY A 62 2.49 -13.78 -9.35
C GLY A 62 1.26 -12.91 -9.56
N ASP A 63 0.09 -13.52 -9.38
CA ASP A 63 -1.17 -12.80 -9.47
C ASP A 63 -1.41 -11.96 -8.23
N PHE A 64 -2.08 -10.82 -8.42
CA PHE A 64 -2.56 -10.01 -7.30
C PHE A 64 -3.87 -10.59 -6.80
N GLN A 65 -4.02 -10.65 -5.49
CA GLN A 65 -5.23 -11.13 -4.85
C GLN A 65 -5.60 -10.19 -3.73
N ASN A 66 -6.89 -10.13 -3.41
CA ASN A 66 -7.36 -9.34 -2.29
C ASN A 66 -6.81 -9.91 -0.99
N LEU A 67 -6.49 -9.03 -0.05
CA LEU A 67 -5.88 -9.45 1.21
C LEU A 67 -6.94 -9.70 2.27
N TYR A 68 -6.93 -10.91 2.81
CA TYR A 68 -7.81 -11.33 3.90
C TYR A 68 -6.97 -11.81 5.07
N ASP A 69 -7.52 -11.69 6.28
CA ASP A 69 -6.88 -12.29 7.44
C ASP A 69 -7.24 -13.78 7.53
N ASP A 70 -6.69 -14.46 8.51
CA ASP A 70 -6.89 -15.90 8.64
C ASP A 70 -8.29 -16.27 9.15
N ALA A 71 -9.06 -15.29 9.59
CA ALA A 71 -10.47 -15.51 9.95
C ALA A 71 -11.39 -15.33 8.75
N GLY A 72 -10.84 -14.95 7.58
CA GLY A 72 -11.62 -14.77 6.37
C GLY A 72 -12.18 -13.38 6.19
N ASN A 73 -11.76 -12.42 7.00
CA ASN A 73 -12.21 -11.04 6.87
C ASN A 73 -11.23 -10.25 6.03
N GLU A 74 -11.75 -9.40 5.15
CA GLU A 74 -10.89 -8.53 4.36
C GLU A 74 -10.13 -7.58 5.27
N VAL A 75 -8.83 -7.44 5.04
CA VAL A 75 -8.00 -6.51 5.81
C VAL A 75 -8.30 -5.10 5.36
N THR A 76 -8.81 -4.27 6.26
CA THR A 76 -9.13 -2.88 5.97
C THR A 76 -8.51 -1.98 7.03
N VAL A 77 -8.27 -0.73 6.64
CA VAL A 77 -7.70 0.27 7.53
C VAL A 77 -8.56 1.51 7.49
N GLY A 78 -8.94 1.99 8.68
CA GLY A 78 -9.70 3.21 8.82
C GLY A 78 -11.12 3.09 8.32
N SER A 79 -11.87 4.16 8.51
CA SER A 79 -13.24 4.24 8.01
C SER A 79 -13.43 5.44 7.10
N ALA A 80 -12.61 6.47 7.28
CA ALA A 80 -12.56 7.64 6.42
C ALA A 80 -11.26 8.37 6.70
N PHE A 81 -10.62 8.83 5.65
CA PHE A 81 -9.37 9.56 5.79
C PHE A 81 -9.64 11.01 5.37
N THR A 82 -10.20 11.78 6.29
CA THR A 82 -10.52 13.17 6.00
C THR A 82 -9.33 14.10 6.16
N ALA A 83 -8.20 13.56 6.63
CA ALA A 83 -6.95 14.31 6.74
C ALA A 83 -5.80 13.33 6.52
N ALA A 84 -4.67 13.84 6.07
CA ALA A 84 -3.48 13.02 5.86
C ALA A 84 -3.02 12.40 7.17
N ARG A 85 -2.55 11.16 7.13
CA ARG A 85 -2.00 10.48 8.29
C ARG A 85 -1.08 9.35 7.85
N THR A 86 -0.30 8.87 8.78
CA THR A 86 0.64 7.78 8.53
C THR A 86 0.36 6.64 9.49
N PHE A 87 0.43 5.40 9.00
CA PHE A 87 0.29 4.24 9.87
C PHE A 87 1.27 3.15 9.49
N LEU A 88 1.53 2.25 10.43
CA LEU A 88 2.37 1.09 10.20
C LEU A 88 1.54 -0.04 9.62
N ALA A 89 2.13 -0.77 8.68
CA ALA A 89 1.46 -1.88 8.04
C ALA A 89 2.38 -3.11 8.00
N PRO A 90 2.76 -3.65 9.17
CA PRO A 90 3.70 -4.77 9.20
C PRO A 90 3.17 -6.03 8.55
N TRP A 91 1.86 -6.18 8.48
CA TRP A 91 1.23 -7.35 7.87
C TRP A 91 1.38 -7.37 6.35
N LEU A 92 1.90 -6.31 5.73
CA LEU A 92 2.24 -6.33 4.31
C LEU A 92 3.66 -6.85 4.05
N ALA A 93 4.43 -7.08 5.10
CA ALA A 93 5.87 -7.35 4.97
C ALA A 93 6.18 -8.69 4.31
N THR A 94 5.26 -9.64 4.35
CA THR A 94 5.50 -10.97 3.80
C THR A 94 5.21 -11.04 2.30
N TYR A 95 4.70 -9.98 1.71
CA TYR A 95 4.32 -9.98 0.30
C TYR A 95 5.38 -9.32 -0.55
N TYR A 96 5.53 -9.80 -1.77
CA TYR A 96 6.48 -9.21 -2.70
C TYR A 96 6.07 -7.79 -3.08
N ALA A 97 4.78 -7.58 -3.33
CA ALA A 97 4.25 -6.30 -3.78
C ALA A 97 2.82 -6.14 -3.32
N PHE A 98 2.35 -4.89 -3.32
CA PHE A 98 0.95 -4.64 -2.98
C PHE A 98 0.44 -3.38 -3.68
N LYS A 99 -0.87 -3.29 -3.78
CA LYS A 99 -1.57 -2.10 -4.23
C LYS A 99 -2.53 -1.67 -3.14
N ILE A 100 -2.76 -0.37 -3.04
CA ILE A 100 -3.69 0.22 -2.08
C ILE A 100 -4.98 0.53 -2.82
N ARG A 101 -6.11 0.12 -2.24
CA ARG A 101 -7.42 0.39 -2.82
C ARG A 101 -8.22 1.28 -1.87
N SER A 102 -8.89 2.27 -2.42
CA SER A 102 -9.90 3.01 -1.67
C SER A 102 -11.21 2.22 -1.74
N GLY A 103 -11.80 1.97 -0.58
CA GLY A 103 -12.96 1.11 -0.47
C GLY A 103 -12.58 -0.33 -0.18
N THR A 104 -13.45 -1.26 -0.51
CA THR A 104 -13.23 -2.69 -0.30
C THR A 104 -13.29 -3.41 -1.63
N ALA A 105 -12.96 -4.70 -1.62
CA ALA A 105 -13.03 -5.50 -2.83
C ALA A 105 -14.45 -5.54 -3.38
N ALA A 106 -15.44 -5.64 -2.50
CA ALA A 106 -16.84 -5.69 -2.90
C ALA A 106 -17.39 -4.32 -3.27
N SER A 107 -16.81 -3.25 -2.72
CA SER A 107 -17.33 -1.90 -2.91
C SER A 107 -16.18 -0.90 -3.03
N PRO A 108 -15.44 -0.94 -4.14
CA PRO A 108 -14.36 0.03 -4.34
C PRO A 108 -14.92 1.44 -4.47
N ALA A 109 -14.17 2.41 -3.98
CA ALA A 109 -14.60 3.81 -3.99
C ALA A 109 -13.67 4.61 -4.89
N ASN A 110 -14.18 5.02 -6.04
CA ASN A 110 -13.42 5.84 -6.98
C ASN A 110 -13.14 7.21 -6.36
N GLN A 111 -11.95 7.72 -6.59
CA GLN A 111 -11.56 9.01 -6.07
C GLN A 111 -11.83 10.10 -7.10
N GLY A 112 -12.18 11.29 -6.62
CA GLY A 112 -12.48 12.43 -7.50
C GLY A 112 -11.26 13.25 -7.87
N ALA A 113 -10.08 12.88 -7.37
CA ALA A 113 -8.83 13.58 -7.67
C ALA A 113 -7.71 12.57 -7.48
N ASP A 114 -6.53 12.88 -8.02
CA ASP A 114 -5.36 12.04 -7.79
C ASP A 114 -5.01 12.04 -6.30
N ARG A 115 -4.76 10.86 -5.75
CA ARG A 115 -4.41 10.68 -4.35
C ARG A 115 -3.05 10.02 -4.28
N THR A 116 -2.06 10.73 -3.79
CA THR A 116 -0.68 10.25 -3.73
C THR A 116 -0.39 9.66 -2.37
N PHE A 117 0.01 8.40 -2.37
CA PHE A 117 0.43 7.67 -1.18
C PHE A 117 1.94 7.55 -1.19
N ILE A 118 2.56 7.62 -0.02
CA ILE A 118 3.98 7.39 0.10
C ILE A 118 4.20 6.18 0.99
N VAL A 119 4.89 5.19 0.46
CA VAL A 119 5.21 3.99 1.21
C VAL A 119 6.69 4.00 1.49
N SER A 120 7.05 3.88 2.76
CA SER A 120 8.44 3.69 3.15
C SER A 120 8.57 2.37 3.89
N ALA A 121 9.66 1.68 3.62
CA ALA A 121 9.92 0.40 4.25
C ALA A 121 11.40 0.26 4.51
N THR A 122 11.75 -0.35 5.63
CA THR A 122 13.13 -0.62 5.96
C THR A 122 13.27 -2.08 6.33
N ARG A 123 14.48 -2.59 6.15
CA ARG A 123 14.81 -3.91 6.63
C ARG A 123 14.80 -3.88 8.15
N GLY A 124 14.32 -4.93 8.77
CA GLY A 124 14.30 -5.02 10.20
C GLY A 124 15.68 -4.87 10.79
N SER A 125 15.73 -4.33 12.00
CA SER A 125 16.97 -4.21 12.73
C SER A 125 17.60 -5.58 12.89
N ARG A 126 18.88 -5.66 12.71
CA ARG A 126 19.59 -6.91 12.79
C ARG A 126 20.63 -6.85 13.88
N ILE A 127 20.66 -7.90 14.62
CA ILE A 127 21.73 -8.12 15.55
C ILE A 127 22.75 -8.99 14.85
N SER A 128 23.79 -8.41 14.50
CA SER A 128 24.79 -9.16 13.77
C SER A 128 25.77 -9.77 14.68
#